data_799f416646b075008e6ea925470bd6b0
#
_entry.id   799f416646b075008e6ea925470bd6b0
#
_cell.length_a   1.000
_cell.length_b   1.000
_cell.length_c   1.000
_cell.angle_alpha   90.00
_cell.angle_beta   90.00
_cell.angle_gamma   90.00
#
_symmetry.space_group_name_H-M   'P 1'
#
loop_
_entity.id
_entity.type
_entity.pdbx_description
1 polymer ?
#
loop_
_entity_poly.entity_id
_entity_poly.type
_entity_poly.pdbx_seq_one_letter_code
_entity_poly.pdbx_strand_id
1 'polypeptide(L)'
;PIFVHISLLRNPDKSKLSKRKNPVWTSYYLDQGIFPEALLNYLALMGWSHPEGKEIFSLEEYIQVFDIKDIQKTAPVFDPVKLEWMNGVYIREMKNEKLKIKIFEFLNKKYSKDLIDKTIPLIKERIKKLSDYLPLCEFFFKTPQKYEVDLTDKKEFFKKVYAELEKVIDWKANIIGEALVNLAKKLEIKNSQFFMDMRVVITGKK
;
A
#
# COMPACT_ATOMS: atom_id res chain seq x y z
N PRO A 1 -9.18 42.35 12.32
CA PRO A 1 -9.09 41.03 11.75
C PRO A 1 -8.28 41.05 10.47
N ILE A 2 -7.56 39.95 10.19
CA ILE A 2 -6.84 39.75 8.94
C ILE A 2 -7.70 38.85 8.05
N PHE A 3 -7.96 39.28 6.81
CA PHE A 3 -8.72 38.50 5.83
C PHE A 3 -7.75 37.92 4.78
N VAL A 4 -7.88 36.62 4.51
CA VAL A 4 -7.06 35.91 3.52
C VAL A 4 -8.00 35.17 2.55
N HIS A 5 -7.78 35.37 1.26
CA HIS A 5 -8.50 34.66 0.20
C HIS A 5 -7.57 33.64 -0.46
N ILE A 6 -7.91 32.37 -0.35
CA ILE A 6 -7.18 31.26 -0.96
C ILE A 6 -7.92 30.83 -2.23
N SER A 7 -7.16 30.51 -3.28
CA SER A 7 -7.71 30.02 -4.54
C SER A 7 -8.37 28.66 -4.36
N LEU A 8 -9.43 28.39 -5.14
CA LEU A 8 -10.13 27.10 -5.13
C LEU A 8 -9.26 25.98 -5.71
N LEU A 9 -9.32 24.82 -5.10
CA LEU A 9 -8.70 23.61 -5.64
C LEU A 9 -9.32 23.23 -6.99
N ARG A 10 -8.49 22.76 -7.91
CA ARG A 10 -8.89 22.32 -9.25
C ARG A 10 -8.56 20.85 -9.47
N ASN A 11 -9.27 20.23 -10.37
CA ASN A 11 -8.92 18.92 -10.94
C ASN A 11 -7.74 19.05 -11.91
N PRO A 12 -7.08 17.94 -12.31
CA PRO A 12 -6.03 17.94 -13.33
C PRO A 12 -6.46 18.56 -14.67
N ASP A 13 -7.73 18.45 -15.02
CA ASP A 13 -8.33 19.08 -16.21
C ASP A 13 -8.63 20.58 -16.04
N LYS A 14 -8.16 21.19 -14.94
CA LYS A 14 -8.37 22.58 -14.51
C LYS A 14 -9.83 22.93 -14.16
N SER A 15 -10.76 21.99 -14.21
CA SER A 15 -12.13 22.20 -13.71
C SER A 15 -12.14 22.37 -12.18
N LYS A 16 -13.18 23.00 -11.64
CA LYS A 16 -13.35 23.17 -10.20
C LYS A 16 -13.55 21.82 -9.51
N LEU A 17 -12.84 21.58 -8.41
CA LEU A 17 -13.09 20.43 -7.56
C LEU A 17 -14.53 20.50 -7.02
N SER A 18 -15.31 19.44 -7.21
CA SER A 18 -16.74 19.43 -6.92
C SER A 18 -17.14 18.27 -6.03
N LYS A 19 -17.92 18.55 -4.99
CA LYS A 19 -18.47 17.52 -4.07
C LYS A 19 -19.24 16.41 -4.78
N ARG A 20 -19.82 16.69 -5.97
CA ARG A 20 -20.61 15.72 -6.74
C ARG A 20 -19.75 14.77 -7.58
N LYS A 21 -18.53 15.19 -7.95
CA LYS A 21 -17.64 14.43 -8.84
C LYS A 21 -16.40 13.88 -8.15
N ASN A 22 -16.03 14.47 -7.01
CA ASN A 22 -14.79 14.15 -6.32
C ASN A 22 -15.09 13.88 -4.85
N PRO A 23 -14.40 12.95 -4.20
CA PRO A 23 -14.42 12.82 -2.75
C PRO A 23 -13.69 14.02 -2.13
N VAL A 24 -14.45 14.96 -1.54
CA VAL A 24 -13.88 16.18 -0.92
C VAL A 24 -14.06 16.22 0.59
N TRP A 25 -14.62 15.16 1.18
CA TRP A 25 -14.76 15.02 2.62
C TRP A 25 -13.60 14.20 3.20
N THR A 26 -13.13 14.62 4.35
CA THR A 26 -11.95 14.03 5.01
C THR A 26 -12.16 12.57 5.39
N SER A 27 -13.39 12.17 5.75
CA SER A 27 -13.72 10.77 6.08
C SER A 27 -13.38 9.80 4.95
N TYR A 28 -13.58 10.19 3.68
CA TYR A 28 -13.21 9.36 2.55
C TYR A 28 -11.72 8.97 2.58
N TYR A 29 -10.84 9.92 2.86
CA TYR A 29 -9.40 9.66 2.91
C TYR A 29 -9.01 8.80 4.12
N LEU A 30 -9.66 9.01 5.26
CA LEU A 30 -9.49 8.17 6.43
C LEU A 30 -9.95 6.73 6.17
N ASP A 31 -11.09 6.55 5.50
CA ASP A 31 -11.63 5.25 5.11
C ASP A 31 -10.73 4.51 4.09
N GLN A 32 -9.94 5.27 3.29
CA GLN A 32 -8.89 4.70 2.44
C GLN A 32 -7.61 4.39 3.21
N GLY A 33 -7.48 4.82 4.47
CA GLY A 33 -6.28 4.64 5.27
C GLY A 33 -5.15 5.61 4.89
N ILE A 34 -5.52 6.80 4.42
CA ILE A 34 -4.60 7.95 4.33
C ILE A 34 -4.44 8.51 5.74
N PHE A 35 -3.21 8.73 6.17
CA PHE A 35 -2.92 9.27 7.50
C PHE A 35 -3.26 10.76 7.58
N PRO A 36 -3.82 11.23 8.70
CA PRO A 36 -4.08 12.65 8.91
C PRO A 36 -2.86 13.52 8.69
N GLU A 37 -1.70 13.05 9.16
CA GLU A 37 -0.41 13.74 9.02
C GLU A 37 -0.03 13.94 7.55
N ALA A 38 -0.20 12.91 6.73
CA ALA A 38 0.07 12.96 5.28
C ALA A 38 -0.91 13.88 4.55
N LEU A 39 -2.20 13.82 4.92
CA LEU A 39 -3.23 14.68 4.33
C LEU A 39 -2.98 16.15 4.67
N LEU A 40 -2.65 16.48 5.91
CA LEU A 40 -2.33 17.83 6.34
C LEU A 40 -1.10 18.38 5.63
N ASN A 41 -0.02 17.59 5.55
CA ASN A 41 1.20 17.97 4.83
C ASN A 41 0.90 18.21 3.34
N TYR A 42 0.11 17.34 2.71
CA TYR A 42 -0.29 17.52 1.31
C TYR A 42 -1.12 18.80 1.10
N LEU A 43 -2.11 19.06 1.97
CA LEU A 43 -2.94 20.25 1.90
C LEU A 43 -2.13 21.55 2.13
N ALA A 44 -1.14 21.53 3.01
CA ALA A 44 -0.23 22.66 3.18
C ALA A 44 0.48 23.02 1.87
N LEU A 45 0.98 22.03 1.13
CA LEU A 45 1.63 22.22 -0.17
C LEU A 45 0.68 22.69 -1.28
N MET A 46 -0.63 22.64 -1.08
CA MET A 46 -1.59 23.15 -2.07
C MET A 46 -1.61 24.68 -2.16
N GLY A 47 -1.18 25.37 -1.14
CA GLY A 47 -1.20 26.84 -1.12
C GLY A 47 0.09 27.47 -0.62
N TRP A 48 1.10 26.67 -0.31
CA TRP A 48 2.35 27.11 0.27
C TRP A 48 3.49 26.17 -0.11
N SER A 49 4.72 26.66 -0.08
CA SER A 49 5.93 25.87 -0.31
C SER A 49 6.87 26.00 0.87
N HIS A 50 7.43 24.86 1.30
CA HIS A 50 8.42 24.88 2.38
C HIS A 50 9.64 25.74 1.99
N PRO A 51 10.19 26.62 2.85
CA PRO A 51 11.34 27.49 2.54
C PRO A 51 12.58 26.73 2.06
N GLU A 52 12.80 25.53 2.57
CA GLU A 52 13.89 24.64 2.17
C GLU A 52 13.53 23.69 1.02
N GLY A 53 12.37 23.86 0.39
CA GLY A 53 11.90 22.99 -0.70
C GLY A 53 11.51 21.57 -0.28
N LYS A 54 11.31 21.30 1.01
CA LYS A 54 10.86 19.98 1.50
C LYS A 54 9.43 19.70 1.07
N GLU A 55 9.16 18.46 0.65
CA GLU A 55 7.81 17.99 0.38
C GLU A 55 7.21 17.22 1.57
N ILE A 56 8.04 16.60 2.41
CA ILE A 56 7.63 15.87 3.61
C ILE A 56 8.12 16.64 4.84
N PHE A 57 7.18 17.01 5.69
CA PHE A 57 7.44 17.75 6.94
C PHE A 57 6.33 17.49 7.95
N SER A 58 6.62 17.64 9.24
CA SER A 58 5.62 17.48 10.30
C SER A 58 4.75 18.73 10.44
N LEU A 59 3.62 18.60 11.14
CA LEU A 59 2.77 19.73 11.47
C LEU A 59 3.51 20.74 12.37
N GLU A 60 4.33 20.24 13.28
CA GLU A 60 5.15 21.07 14.17
C GLU A 60 6.15 21.91 13.37
N GLU A 61 6.85 21.30 12.40
CA GLU A 61 7.76 21.99 11.50
C GLU A 61 7.01 23.03 10.66
N TYR A 62 5.85 22.68 10.11
CA TYR A 62 5.00 23.60 9.36
C TYR A 62 4.63 24.85 10.16
N ILE A 63 4.18 24.67 11.42
CA ILE A 63 3.80 25.78 12.30
C ILE A 63 4.98 26.73 12.57
N GLN A 64 6.21 26.19 12.66
CA GLN A 64 7.40 27.01 12.93
C GLN A 64 7.86 27.87 11.73
N VAL A 65 7.64 27.38 10.50
CA VAL A 65 8.17 28.04 9.29
C VAL A 65 7.10 28.70 8.43
N PHE A 66 5.82 28.50 8.75
CA PHE A 66 4.71 29.07 7.98
C PHE A 66 4.58 30.59 8.22
N ASP A 67 4.62 31.36 7.12
CA ASP A 67 4.16 32.77 7.13
C ASP A 67 2.96 32.89 6.15
N ILE A 68 1.92 33.56 6.59
CA ILE A 68 0.71 33.85 5.81
C ILE A 68 1.00 34.61 4.52
N LYS A 69 2.11 35.38 4.48
CA LYS A 69 2.56 36.14 3.31
C LYS A 69 3.05 35.24 2.18
N ASP A 70 3.47 34.01 2.50
CA ASP A 70 4.02 33.06 1.54
C ASP A 70 2.93 32.22 0.86
N ILE A 71 1.65 32.51 1.16
CA ILE A 71 0.53 31.83 0.51
C ILE A 71 0.51 32.14 -0.98
N GLN A 72 0.51 31.09 -1.79
CA GLN A 72 0.51 31.19 -3.25
C GLN A 72 -0.86 31.63 -3.77
N LYS A 73 -0.85 32.56 -4.73
CA LYS A 73 -2.06 33.12 -5.34
C LYS A 73 -2.63 32.23 -6.46
N THR A 74 -1.87 31.27 -6.93
CA THR A 74 -2.27 30.36 -8.02
C THR A 74 -3.22 29.27 -7.50
N ALA A 75 -4.20 28.90 -8.30
CA ALA A 75 -5.12 27.83 -7.95
C ALA A 75 -4.41 26.45 -8.06
N PRO A 76 -4.22 25.73 -6.97
CA PRO A 76 -3.52 24.45 -6.99
C PRO A 76 -4.38 23.35 -7.60
N VAL A 77 -3.71 22.37 -8.21
CA VAL A 77 -4.34 21.16 -8.75
C VAL A 77 -4.27 20.05 -7.70
N PHE A 78 -5.41 19.49 -7.37
CA PHE A 78 -5.48 18.35 -6.46
C PHE A 78 -5.10 17.07 -7.20
N ASP A 79 -3.97 16.49 -6.83
CA ASP A 79 -3.42 15.27 -7.41
C ASP A 79 -3.50 14.11 -6.38
N PRO A 80 -4.45 13.17 -6.53
CA PRO A 80 -4.57 12.01 -5.65
C PRO A 80 -3.35 11.10 -5.68
N VAL A 81 -2.64 11.03 -6.82
CA VAL A 81 -1.45 10.19 -6.97
C VAL A 81 -0.31 10.71 -6.09
N LYS A 82 -0.13 12.05 -6.06
CA LYS A 82 0.83 12.69 -5.17
C LYS A 82 0.47 12.49 -3.70
N LEU A 83 -0.81 12.62 -3.33
CA LEU A 83 -1.27 12.35 -1.97
C LEU A 83 -0.97 10.90 -1.54
N GLU A 84 -1.29 9.92 -2.39
CA GLU A 84 -0.99 8.52 -2.11
C GLU A 84 0.52 8.25 -2.00
N TRP A 85 1.33 8.89 -2.86
CA TRP A 85 2.79 8.79 -2.77
C TRP A 85 3.30 9.33 -1.43
N MET A 86 2.86 10.53 -1.03
CA MET A 86 3.23 11.13 0.26
C MET A 86 2.83 10.22 1.43
N ASN A 87 1.59 9.72 1.44
CA ASN A 87 1.14 8.79 2.48
C ASN A 87 1.99 7.52 2.51
N GLY A 88 2.41 7.01 1.35
CA GLY A 88 3.35 5.90 1.25
C GLY A 88 4.70 6.21 1.91
N VAL A 89 5.21 7.44 1.83
CA VAL A 89 6.43 7.87 2.54
C VAL A 89 6.20 7.79 4.06
N TYR A 90 5.10 8.35 4.57
CA TYR A 90 4.75 8.25 5.99
C TYR A 90 4.63 6.81 6.48
N ILE A 91 4.08 5.90 5.66
CA ILE A 91 4.02 4.47 5.98
C ILE A 91 5.42 3.87 6.10
N ARG A 92 6.31 4.13 5.14
CA ARG A 92 7.68 3.59 5.12
C ARG A 92 8.55 4.08 6.27
N GLU A 93 8.41 5.34 6.66
CA GLU A 93 9.14 5.93 7.78
C GLU A 93 8.62 5.49 9.14
N MET A 94 7.36 5.04 9.22
CA MET A 94 6.76 4.61 10.48
C MET A 94 7.41 3.33 11.01
N LYS A 95 7.66 3.26 12.33
CA LYS A 95 8.11 2.03 12.99
C LYS A 95 7.07 0.92 12.82
N ASN A 96 7.54 -0.32 12.63
CA ASN A 96 6.64 -1.46 12.36
C ASN A 96 5.62 -1.70 13.48
N GLU A 97 5.99 -1.48 14.73
CA GLU A 97 5.08 -1.62 15.88
C GLU A 97 3.91 -0.65 15.81
N LYS A 98 4.17 0.60 15.41
CA LYS A 98 3.12 1.62 15.23
C LYS A 98 2.26 1.29 14.02
N LEU A 99 2.87 0.87 12.92
CA LEU A 99 2.16 0.49 11.69
C LEU A 99 1.26 -0.73 11.94
N LYS A 100 1.72 -1.73 12.68
CA LYS A 100 0.93 -2.88 13.10
C LYS A 100 -0.36 -2.48 13.82
N ILE A 101 -0.27 -1.55 14.76
CA ILE A 101 -1.43 -1.05 15.49
C ILE A 101 -2.41 -0.37 14.54
N LYS A 102 -1.91 0.53 13.68
CA LYS A 102 -2.75 1.25 12.71
C LYS A 102 -3.45 0.29 11.72
N ILE A 103 -2.74 -0.72 11.20
CA ILE A 103 -3.35 -1.74 10.33
C ILE A 103 -4.39 -2.56 11.10
N PHE A 104 -4.09 -3.00 12.32
CA PHE A 104 -5.02 -3.78 13.12
C PHE A 104 -6.31 -3.02 13.41
N GLU A 105 -6.22 -1.74 13.74
CA GLU A 105 -7.39 -0.86 13.96
C GLU A 105 -8.16 -0.62 12.67
N PHE A 106 -7.47 -0.32 11.57
CA PHE A 106 -8.06 -0.12 10.24
C PHE A 106 -8.84 -1.35 9.78
N LEU A 107 -8.37 -2.54 10.10
CA LEU A 107 -9.04 -3.82 9.80
C LEU A 107 -10.11 -4.20 10.84
N ASN A 108 -10.55 -3.25 11.68
CA ASN A 108 -11.55 -3.45 12.72
C ASN A 108 -11.21 -4.63 13.66
N LYS A 109 -9.91 -4.85 13.93
CA LYS A 109 -9.40 -5.90 14.82
C LYS A 109 -9.76 -7.34 14.39
N LYS A 110 -10.11 -7.52 13.11
CA LYS A 110 -10.63 -8.78 12.58
C LYS A 110 -9.55 -9.86 12.41
N TYR A 111 -8.28 -9.48 12.28
CA TYR A 111 -7.18 -10.39 11.97
C TYR A 111 -6.15 -10.45 13.10
N SER A 112 -5.36 -11.54 13.16
CA SER A 112 -4.32 -11.72 14.20
C SER A 112 -3.24 -10.65 14.11
N LYS A 113 -2.89 -10.03 15.24
CA LYS A 113 -1.78 -9.08 15.36
C LYS A 113 -0.43 -9.71 15.01
N ASP A 114 -0.23 -10.97 15.38
CA ASP A 114 1.03 -11.69 15.11
C ASP A 114 1.22 -11.94 13.62
N LEU A 115 0.13 -12.23 12.90
CA LEU A 115 0.18 -12.44 11.47
C LEU A 115 0.37 -11.11 10.73
N ILE A 116 -0.27 -10.04 11.18
CA ILE A 116 -0.01 -8.68 10.67
C ILE A 116 1.46 -8.31 10.84
N ASP A 117 2.05 -8.57 12.00
CA ASP A 117 3.46 -8.28 12.28
C ASP A 117 4.40 -9.00 11.31
N LYS A 118 4.14 -10.28 11.07
CA LYS A 118 4.93 -11.10 10.12
C LYS A 118 4.79 -10.65 8.67
N THR A 119 3.66 -10.06 8.29
CA THR A 119 3.41 -9.63 6.90
C THR A 119 3.88 -8.21 6.60
N ILE A 120 3.99 -7.32 7.59
CA ILE A 120 4.46 -5.94 7.42
C ILE A 120 5.79 -5.86 6.65
N PRO A 121 6.87 -6.59 7.02
CA PRO A 121 8.14 -6.51 6.29
C PRO A 121 8.05 -6.88 4.81
N LEU A 122 7.05 -7.70 4.43
CA LEU A 122 6.86 -8.18 3.07
C LEU A 122 6.15 -7.16 2.17
N ILE A 123 5.36 -6.25 2.77
CA ILE A 123 4.44 -5.40 2.01
C ILE A 123 4.60 -3.91 2.25
N LYS A 124 5.27 -3.49 3.33
CA LYS A 124 5.40 -2.09 3.76
C LYS A 124 5.86 -1.16 2.64
N GLU A 125 6.84 -1.59 1.84
CA GLU A 125 7.37 -0.83 0.71
C GLU A 125 6.39 -0.72 -0.48
N ARG A 126 5.35 -1.55 -0.50
CA ARG A 126 4.43 -1.70 -1.63
C ARG A 126 3.10 -1.00 -1.42
N ILE A 127 2.71 -0.73 -0.17
CA ILE A 127 1.45 -0.07 0.17
C ILE A 127 1.63 1.45 0.20
N LYS A 128 0.65 2.15 -0.33
CA LYS A 128 0.57 3.62 -0.29
C LYS A 128 -0.51 4.11 0.67
N LYS A 129 -1.46 3.26 1.01
CA LYS A 129 -2.56 3.50 1.96
C LYS A 129 -2.94 2.19 2.64
N LEU A 130 -3.61 2.26 3.80
CA LEU A 130 -3.92 1.03 4.55
C LEU A 130 -4.91 0.12 3.82
N SER A 131 -5.75 0.66 2.95
CA SER A 131 -6.65 -0.16 2.11
C SER A 131 -5.92 -1.04 1.10
N ASP A 132 -4.65 -0.77 0.78
CA ASP A 132 -3.84 -1.61 -0.09
C ASP A 132 -3.37 -2.90 0.63
N TYR A 133 -3.47 -2.94 1.96
CA TYR A 133 -2.91 -4.03 2.76
C TYR A 133 -3.53 -5.39 2.41
N LEU A 134 -4.84 -5.53 2.58
CA LEU A 134 -5.51 -6.82 2.30
C LEU A 134 -5.38 -7.27 0.85
N PRO A 135 -5.57 -6.41 -0.18
CA PRO A 135 -5.35 -6.82 -1.56
C PRO A 135 -3.99 -7.46 -1.85
N LEU A 136 -2.95 -7.10 -1.07
CA LEU A 136 -1.61 -7.63 -1.24
C LEU A 136 -1.28 -8.86 -0.38
N CYS A 137 -2.00 -9.08 0.72
CA CYS A 137 -1.62 -10.11 1.69
C CYS A 137 -2.79 -10.92 2.26
N GLU A 138 -4.00 -10.80 1.73
CA GLU A 138 -5.18 -11.51 2.23
C GLU A 138 -5.00 -13.03 2.26
N PHE A 139 -4.22 -13.58 1.31
CA PHE A 139 -3.90 -15.00 1.23
C PHE A 139 -3.11 -15.55 2.42
N PHE A 140 -2.47 -14.69 3.22
CA PHE A 140 -1.86 -15.11 4.50
C PHE A 140 -2.91 -15.36 5.58
N PHE A 141 -4.11 -14.82 5.43
CA PHE A 141 -5.17 -14.90 6.44
C PHE A 141 -6.25 -15.90 6.08
N LYS A 142 -6.48 -16.13 4.80
CA LYS A 142 -7.49 -17.07 4.28
C LYS A 142 -7.16 -17.56 2.89
N THR A 143 -7.55 -18.80 2.64
CA THR A 143 -7.39 -19.43 1.31
C THR A 143 -8.17 -18.64 0.25
N PRO A 144 -7.59 -18.40 -0.93
CA PRO A 144 -8.27 -17.76 -2.04
C PRO A 144 -9.55 -18.51 -2.42
N GLN A 145 -10.65 -17.78 -2.61
CA GLN A 145 -11.92 -18.35 -3.04
C GLN A 145 -12.12 -18.29 -4.56
N LYS A 146 -11.32 -17.45 -5.22
CA LYS A 146 -11.33 -17.26 -6.68
C LYS A 146 -9.90 -17.21 -7.19
N TYR A 147 -9.71 -17.71 -8.40
CA TYR A 147 -8.43 -17.74 -9.09
C TYR A 147 -8.55 -16.98 -10.40
N GLU A 148 -7.58 -16.14 -10.73
CA GLU A 148 -7.54 -15.39 -12.01
C GLU A 148 -7.22 -16.28 -13.21
N VAL A 149 -6.74 -17.50 -12.95
CA VAL A 149 -6.36 -18.48 -13.97
C VAL A 149 -7.02 -19.80 -13.61
N ASP A 150 -7.51 -20.52 -14.61
CA ASP A 150 -7.95 -21.90 -14.44
C ASP A 150 -6.73 -22.79 -14.14
N LEU A 151 -6.80 -23.52 -13.04
CA LEU A 151 -5.76 -24.45 -12.58
C LEU A 151 -6.19 -25.92 -12.69
N THR A 152 -7.31 -26.20 -13.33
CA THR A 152 -7.89 -27.54 -13.40
C THR A 152 -6.92 -28.55 -14.02
N ASP A 153 -6.22 -28.15 -15.07
CA ASP A 153 -5.25 -28.99 -15.79
C ASP A 153 -3.95 -29.22 -15.01
N LYS A 154 -3.75 -28.51 -13.89
CA LYS A 154 -2.48 -28.52 -13.13
C LYS A 154 -2.53 -29.38 -11.88
N LYS A 155 -3.55 -30.20 -11.71
CA LYS A 155 -3.72 -31.04 -10.52
C LYS A 155 -2.50 -31.95 -10.27
N GLU A 156 -2.00 -32.61 -11.30
CA GLU A 156 -0.84 -33.50 -11.18
C GLU A 156 0.46 -32.72 -10.89
N PHE A 157 0.59 -31.51 -11.45
CA PHE A 157 1.69 -30.61 -11.11
C PHE A 157 1.68 -30.26 -9.63
N PHE A 158 0.55 -29.82 -9.07
CA PHE A 158 0.47 -29.46 -7.65
C PHE A 158 0.62 -30.67 -6.70
N LYS A 159 0.21 -31.86 -7.09
CA LYS A 159 0.52 -33.09 -6.32
C LYS A 159 2.03 -33.32 -6.20
N LYS A 160 2.78 -33.14 -7.30
CA LYS A 160 4.24 -33.29 -7.29
C LYS A 160 4.92 -32.21 -6.42
N VAL A 161 4.43 -30.97 -6.50
CA VAL A 161 4.91 -29.88 -5.66
C VAL A 161 4.66 -30.18 -4.19
N TYR A 162 3.45 -30.62 -3.84
CA TYR A 162 3.09 -30.98 -2.47
C TYR A 162 3.99 -32.10 -1.94
N ALA A 163 4.16 -33.17 -2.68
CA ALA A 163 5.02 -34.28 -2.31
C ALA A 163 6.52 -33.89 -2.16
N GLU A 164 6.98 -32.88 -2.89
CA GLU A 164 8.34 -32.37 -2.73
C GLU A 164 8.46 -31.49 -1.47
N LEU A 165 7.44 -30.66 -1.20
CA LEU A 165 7.41 -29.82 -0.02
C LEU A 165 7.28 -30.63 1.29
N GLU A 166 6.58 -31.77 1.28
CA GLU A 166 6.51 -32.68 2.44
C GLU A 166 7.87 -33.24 2.89
N LYS A 167 8.84 -33.29 1.98
CA LYS A 167 10.21 -33.73 2.31
C LYS A 167 11.04 -32.66 2.99
N VAL A 168 10.61 -31.40 2.95
CA VAL A 168 11.34 -30.27 3.54
C VAL A 168 11.11 -30.25 5.06
N ILE A 169 12.13 -30.61 5.81
CA ILE A 169 12.10 -30.62 7.27
C ILE A 169 12.26 -29.19 7.83
N ASP A 170 13.22 -28.44 7.30
CA ASP A 170 13.50 -27.06 7.72
C ASP A 170 12.86 -26.05 6.75
N TRP A 171 11.75 -25.45 7.16
CA TRP A 171 10.94 -24.54 6.36
C TRP A 171 11.54 -23.13 6.29
N LYS A 172 12.75 -23.03 5.74
CA LYS A 172 13.41 -21.76 5.44
C LYS A 172 13.27 -21.41 3.94
N ALA A 173 13.18 -20.12 3.65
CA ALA A 173 12.93 -19.62 2.29
C ALA A 173 13.96 -20.12 1.26
N ASN A 174 15.26 -20.18 1.62
CA ASN A 174 16.32 -20.70 0.77
C ASN A 174 16.14 -22.20 0.47
N ILE A 175 15.85 -23.02 1.50
CA ILE A 175 15.69 -24.48 1.36
C ILE A 175 14.45 -24.81 0.51
N ILE A 176 13.32 -24.14 0.80
CA ILE A 176 12.09 -24.29 0.00
C ILE A 176 12.36 -23.85 -1.44
N GLY A 177 13.04 -22.71 -1.64
CA GLY A 177 13.36 -22.19 -2.96
C GLY A 177 14.22 -23.16 -3.79
N GLU A 178 15.27 -23.73 -3.20
CA GLU A 178 16.14 -24.73 -3.85
C GLU A 178 15.36 -26.01 -4.21
N ALA A 179 14.54 -26.53 -3.30
CA ALA A 179 13.72 -27.71 -3.56
C ALA A 179 12.76 -27.47 -4.76
N LEU A 180 12.09 -26.32 -4.79
CA LEU A 180 11.18 -25.98 -5.88
C LEU A 180 11.89 -25.71 -7.22
N VAL A 181 13.05 -25.08 -7.23
CA VAL A 181 13.87 -24.89 -8.43
C VAL A 181 14.34 -26.24 -8.99
N ASN A 182 14.78 -27.15 -8.11
CA ASN A 182 15.19 -28.49 -8.52
C ASN A 182 14.01 -29.31 -9.07
N LEU A 183 12.82 -29.17 -8.47
CA LEU A 183 11.60 -29.80 -8.99
C LEU A 183 11.22 -29.24 -10.35
N ALA A 184 11.28 -27.93 -10.55
CA ALA A 184 11.02 -27.29 -11.85
C ALA A 184 11.92 -27.86 -12.96
N LYS A 185 13.23 -28.03 -12.66
CA LYS A 185 14.18 -28.66 -13.58
C LYS A 185 13.82 -30.12 -13.90
N LYS A 186 13.47 -30.93 -12.88
CA LYS A 186 13.04 -32.33 -13.07
C LYS A 186 11.77 -32.46 -13.92
N LEU A 187 10.89 -31.46 -13.86
CA LEU A 187 9.65 -31.44 -14.63
C LEU A 187 9.81 -30.76 -15.99
N GLU A 188 11.00 -30.30 -16.34
CA GLU A 188 11.32 -29.56 -17.58
C GLU A 188 10.45 -28.31 -17.78
N ILE A 189 10.03 -27.68 -16.66
CA ILE A 189 9.20 -26.46 -16.65
C ILE A 189 10.12 -25.25 -16.43
N LYS A 190 9.94 -24.20 -17.22
CA LYS A 190 10.67 -22.93 -17.01
C LYS A 190 10.33 -22.35 -15.64
N ASN A 191 11.36 -21.91 -14.89
CA ASN A 191 11.16 -21.34 -13.54
C ASN A 191 10.10 -20.23 -13.51
N SER A 192 10.06 -19.35 -14.52
CA SER A 192 9.07 -18.29 -14.59
C SER A 192 7.64 -18.82 -14.62
N GLN A 193 7.37 -19.88 -15.38
CA GLN A 193 6.05 -20.50 -15.44
C GLN A 193 5.74 -21.27 -14.16
N PHE A 194 6.71 -22.03 -13.63
CA PHE A 194 6.56 -22.80 -12.40
C PHE A 194 6.17 -21.90 -11.22
N PHE A 195 6.94 -20.82 -11.00
CA PHE A 195 6.66 -19.90 -9.89
C PHE A 195 5.44 -19.03 -10.12
N MET A 196 5.05 -18.76 -11.37
CA MET A 196 3.77 -18.12 -11.67
C MET A 196 2.60 -19.00 -11.25
N ASP A 197 2.63 -20.30 -11.59
CA ASP A 197 1.58 -21.24 -11.20
C ASP A 197 1.50 -21.39 -9.67
N MET A 198 2.66 -21.45 -9.00
CA MET A 198 2.74 -21.44 -7.54
C MET A 198 2.15 -20.17 -6.94
N ARG A 199 2.45 -19.01 -7.52
CA ARG A 199 1.88 -17.75 -7.08
C ARG A 199 0.35 -17.76 -7.21
N VAL A 200 -0.16 -18.17 -8.35
CA VAL A 200 -1.63 -18.21 -8.58
C VAL A 200 -2.31 -19.12 -7.58
N VAL A 201 -1.81 -20.35 -7.33
CA VAL A 201 -2.45 -21.26 -6.38
C VAL A 201 -2.45 -20.76 -4.95
N ILE A 202 -1.39 -20.03 -4.55
CA ILE A 202 -1.27 -19.48 -3.19
C ILE A 202 -2.09 -18.21 -3.02
N THR A 203 -2.03 -17.30 -4.00
CA THR A 203 -2.59 -15.95 -3.88
C THR A 203 -3.92 -15.75 -4.57
N GLY A 204 -4.31 -16.63 -5.48
CA GLY A 204 -5.43 -16.48 -6.41
C GLY A 204 -5.15 -15.55 -7.58
N LYS A 205 -3.97 -14.92 -7.66
CA LYS A 205 -3.62 -13.82 -8.59
C LYS A 205 -2.35 -14.11 -9.37
N LYS A 206 -2.28 -13.57 -10.61
CA LYS A 206 -1.07 -13.52 -11.43
C LYS A 206 0.00 -12.60 -10.89
#